data_1de5dae08f6355fd7060a0af7fe2cad6
#
_entry.id   1de5dae08f6355fd7060a0af7fe2cad6
#
_cell.length_a   1.000
_cell.length_b   1.000
_cell.length_c   1.000
_cell.angle_alpha   90.00
_cell.angle_beta   90.00
_cell.angle_gamma   90.00
#
_symmetry.space_group_name_H-M   'P 1'
#
loop_
_entity.id
_entity.type
_entity.pdbx_description
1 polymer ?
#
loop_
_entity_poly.entity_id
_entity_poly.type
_entity_poly.pdbx_seq_one_letter_code
_entity_poly.pdbx_strand_id
1 'polypeptide(L)'
;MIRDRRPFYAAALIGFLWYLELGGLPTLLPTNIDWVLDGDWRQHWLGWLFFRREPWTFPLGTITSLPYGIGTTIGFTDSNPLVSLMLKPFSAWLPEVFQFIGPWLALCFVLQGYMGAKLASLVTKDPLQQVLGGCLFVFSPILAARMGHDTLCAHWILLGLIYTGLREYRDSADARRASWWSVAAVVTAAAIHPYLAVMTYVLALT
;
A
#
# COMPACT_ATOMS: atom_id res chain seq x y z
N MET A 1 -22.77 -15.33 14.87
CA MET A 1 -22.53 -14.13 15.69
C MET A 1 -21.77 -13.11 14.84
N ILE A 2 -22.39 -11.98 14.53
CA ILE A 2 -21.76 -10.92 13.72
C ILE A 2 -20.65 -10.31 14.59
N ARG A 3 -19.40 -10.46 14.13
CA ARG A 3 -18.23 -9.90 14.83
C ARG A 3 -18.30 -8.37 14.80
N ASP A 4 -18.19 -7.71 15.94
CA ASP A 4 -18.11 -6.24 16.01
C ASP A 4 -16.87 -5.77 15.25
N ARG A 5 -17.05 -4.90 14.24
CA ARG A 5 -15.98 -4.34 13.41
C ARG A 5 -15.57 -2.93 13.82
N ARG A 6 -16.27 -2.33 14.80
CA ARG A 6 -15.99 -0.96 15.26
C ARG A 6 -14.54 -0.73 15.68
N PRO A 7 -13.89 -1.67 16.41
CA PRO A 7 -12.48 -1.51 16.77
C PRO A 7 -11.54 -1.39 15.56
N PHE A 8 -11.85 -2.11 14.46
CA PHE A 8 -11.04 -2.07 13.26
C PHE A 8 -11.13 -0.72 12.55
N TYR A 9 -12.34 -0.16 12.48
CA TYR A 9 -12.54 1.18 11.91
C TYR A 9 -11.98 2.28 12.81
N ALA A 10 -12.04 2.13 14.14
CA ALA A 10 -11.40 3.05 15.06
C ALA A 10 -9.88 3.08 14.88
N ALA A 11 -9.23 1.91 14.78
CA ALA A 11 -7.79 1.82 14.51
C ALA A 11 -7.41 2.35 13.12
N ALA A 12 -8.27 2.14 12.11
CA ALA A 12 -8.10 2.71 10.78
C ALA A 12 -8.16 4.25 10.80
N LEU A 13 -9.11 4.82 11.55
CA LEU A 13 -9.20 6.27 11.74
C LEU A 13 -7.96 6.82 12.45
N ILE A 14 -7.48 6.15 13.49
CA ILE A 14 -6.23 6.54 14.15
C ILE A 14 -5.06 6.50 13.15
N GLY A 15 -4.99 5.50 12.28
CA GLY A 15 -4.01 5.44 11.21
C GLY A 15 -4.08 6.65 10.27
N PHE A 16 -5.29 7.04 9.87
CA PHE A 16 -5.49 8.23 9.05
C PHE A 16 -5.04 9.52 9.76
N LEU A 17 -5.43 9.69 11.02
CA LEU A 17 -5.06 10.87 11.81
C LEU A 17 -3.54 10.94 12.03
N TRP A 18 -2.89 9.79 12.26
CA TRP A 18 -1.44 9.73 12.40
C TRP A 18 -0.71 10.06 11.08
N TYR A 19 -1.26 9.62 9.94
CA TYR A 19 -0.75 10.06 8.65
C TYR A 19 -0.85 11.59 8.47
N LEU A 20 -1.98 12.19 8.88
CA LEU A 20 -2.14 13.65 8.80
C LEU A 20 -1.15 14.40 9.70
N GLU A 21 -0.80 13.84 10.85
CA GLU A 21 0.24 14.41 11.72
C GLU A 21 1.63 14.38 11.07
N LEU A 22 1.97 13.28 10.38
CA LEU A 22 3.27 13.11 9.75
C LEU A 22 3.41 13.82 8.40
N GLY A 23 2.42 13.69 7.55
CA GLY A 23 2.45 14.16 6.15
C GLY A 23 1.71 15.48 5.93
N GLY A 24 0.74 15.78 6.77
CA GLY A 24 -0.13 16.96 6.64
C GLY A 24 -1.26 16.81 5.62
N LEU A 25 -2.32 17.56 5.84
CA LEU A 25 -3.50 17.59 4.96
C LEU A 25 -3.18 17.99 3.50
N PRO A 26 -2.25 18.92 3.22
CA PRO A 26 -1.91 19.31 1.85
C PRO A 26 -1.40 18.16 0.97
N THR A 27 -0.81 17.12 1.55
CA THR A 27 -0.30 15.97 0.79
C THR A 27 -1.42 15.13 0.16
N LEU A 28 -2.63 15.21 0.71
CA LEU A 28 -3.81 14.52 0.17
C LEU A 28 -4.35 15.17 -1.10
N LEU A 29 -3.97 16.42 -1.39
CA LEU A 29 -4.43 17.12 -2.59
C LEU A 29 -3.68 16.58 -3.81
N PRO A 30 -4.36 15.94 -4.78
CA PRO A 30 -3.69 15.32 -5.93
C PRO A 30 -2.97 16.32 -6.85
N THR A 31 -3.31 17.59 -6.78
CA THR A 31 -2.68 18.66 -7.56
C THR A 31 -1.54 19.36 -6.83
N ASN A 32 -1.35 19.10 -5.56
CA ASN A 32 -0.24 19.62 -4.78
C ASN A 32 0.98 18.70 -4.92
N ILE A 33 1.97 19.15 -5.68
CA ILE A 33 3.21 18.43 -5.92
C ILE A 33 4.43 19.02 -5.22
N ASP A 34 4.29 20.16 -4.53
CA ASP A 34 5.45 20.87 -3.96
C ASP A 34 6.28 19.96 -3.03
N TRP A 35 5.62 19.13 -2.24
CA TRP A 35 6.25 18.23 -1.30
C TRP A 35 6.87 16.97 -1.96
N VAL A 36 6.39 16.56 -3.16
CA VAL A 36 6.96 15.40 -3.89
C VAL A 36 8.15 15.77 -4.74
N LEU A 37 8.49 17.05 -4.86
CA LEU A 37 9.65 17.52 -5.65
C LEU A 37 10.97 17.34 -4.89
N ASP A 38 10.96 16.84 -3.68
CA ASP A 38 12.14 16.57 -2.87
C ASP A 38 12.35 15.08 -2.62
N GLY A 39 13.61 14.68 -2.44
CA GLY A 39 13.98 13.30 -2.15
C GLY A 39 13.53 12.27 -3.21
N ASP A 40 13.24 11.07 -2.74
CA ASP A 40 12.88 9.94 -3.59
C ASP A 40 11.49 10.07 -4.20
N TRP A 41 10.57 10.80 -3.56
CA TRP A 41 9.23 11.05 -4.09
C TRP A 41 9.25 11.71 -5.47
N ARG A 42 10.27 12.53 -5.78
CA ARG A 42 10.46 13.13 -7.11
C ARG A 42 10.59 12.06 -8.19
N GLN A 43 11.40 11.02 -7.94
CA GLN A 43 11.56 9.90 -8.87
C GLN A 43 10.25 9.16 -9.08
N HIS A 44 9.52 8.86 -7.99
CA HIS A 44 8.24 8.15 -8.04
C HIS A 44 7.19 8.94 -8.83
N TRP A 45 7.09 10.24 -8.57
CA TRP A 45 6.16 11.11 -9.30
C TRP A 45 6.54 11.29 -10.77
N LEU A 46 7.81 11.51 -11.08
CA LEU A 46 8.29 11.64 -12.46
C LEU A 46 8.04 10.37 -13.27
N GLY A 47 8.30 9.20 -12.69
CA GLY A 47 8.01 7.93 -13.36
C GLY A 47 6.53 7.79 -13.71
N TRP A 48 5.63 8.16 -12.80
CA TRP A 48 4.19 8.24 -13.10
C TRP A 48 3.89 9.27 -14.20
N LEU A 49 4.46 10.48 -14.12
CA LEU A 49 4.22 11.57 -15.06
C LEU A 49 4.62 11.20 -16.50
N PHE A 50 5.74 10.51 -16.67
CA PHE A 50 6.15 9.98 -17.97
C PHE A 50 5.25 8.84 -18.40
N PHE A 51 5.06 7.83 -17.54
CA PHE A 51 4.29 6.65 -17.88
C PHE A 51 2.85 6.93 -18.29
N ARG A 52 2.17 7.88 -17.64
CA ARG A 52 0.78 8.22 -18.00
C ARG A 52 0.62 8.75 -19.42
N ARG A 53 1.71 9.28 -20.03
CA ARG A 53 1.75 9.84 -21.39
C ARG A 53 2.26 8.85 -22.44
N GLU A 54 2.87 7.74 -22.02
CA GLU A 54 3.34 6.69 -22.93
C GLU A 54 2.16 5.99 -23.62
N PRO A 55 2.34 5.51 -24.87
CA PRO A 55 1.39 4.56 -25.44
C PRO A 55 1.35 3.26 -24.62
N TRP A 56 0.32 2.49 -24.80
CA TRP A 56 0.27 1.13 -24.25
C TRP A 56 1.22 0.23 -25.04
N THR A 57 2.23 -0.30 -24.36
CA THR A 57 3.25 -1.17 -24.93
C THR A 57 3.47 -2.39 -24.05
N PHE A 58 4.07 -3.43 -24.61
CA PHE A 58 4.53 -4.58 -23.83
C PHE A 58 6.08 -4.59 -23.83
N PRO A 59 6.71 -4.84 -22.65
CA PRO A 59 6.14 -5.11 -21.32
C PRO A 59 5.35 -3.92 -20.74
N LEU A 60 4.29 -4.24 -19.98
CA LEU A 60 3.49 -3.21 -19.31
C LEU A 60 4.37 -2.40 -18.33
N GLY A 61 4.14 -1.10 -18.29
CA GLY A 61 4.90 -0.22 -17.41
C GLY A 61 6.14 0.40 -18.05
N THR A 62 6.43 0.11 -19.32
CA THR A 62 7.56 0.68 -20.06
C THR A 62 7.43 2.19 -20.23
N ILE A 63 8.56 2.90 -20.08
CA ILE A 63 8.71 4.34 -20.31
C ILE A 63 9.84 4.49 -21.33
N THR A 64 9.53 5.02 -22.51
CA THR A 64 10.48 5.20 -23.63
C THR A 64 10.80 6.67 -23.92
N SER A 65 9.98 7.57 -23.41
CA SER A 65 10.09 9.03 -23.65
C SER A 65 11.12 9.76 -22.77
N LEU A 66 11.95 9.00 -22.03
CA LEU A 66 13.03 9.61 -21.26
C LEU A 66 14.11 10.21 -22.18
N PRO A 67 14.74 11.34 -21.77
CA PRO A 67 15.85 11.92 -22.50
C PRO A 67 16.98 10.92 -22.78
N TYR A 68 17.69 11.13 -23.86
CA TYR A 68 18.86 10.32 -24.31
C TYR A 68 18.52 8.88 -24.74
N GLY A 69 17.27 8.55 -25.03
CA GLY A 69 16.87 7.22 -25.52
C GLY A 69 17.02 6.10 -24.48
N ILE A 70 17.17 6.45 -23.22
CA ILE A 70 17.25 5.46 -22.11
C ILE A 70 15.85 5.07 -21.73
N GLY A 71 15.45 3.84 -22.05
CA GLY A 71 14.17 3.28 -21.59
C GLY A 71 14.25 2.84 -20.13
N THR A 72 13.12 2.94 -19.42
CA THR A 72 12.94 2.43 -18.06
C THR A 72 11.54 1.86 -17.87
N THR A 73 11.17 1.50 -16.65
CA THR A 73 9.82 1.05 -16.30
C THR A 73 9.35 1.70 -15.00
N ILE A 74 8.02 1.74 -14.80
CA ILE A 74 7.43 2.22 -13.54
C ILE A 74 7.87 1.41 -12.32
N GLY A 75 8.33 0.16 -12.51
CA GLY A 75 8.92 -0.64 -11.44
C GLY A 75 10.30 -0.13 -11.00
N PHE A 76 11.13 0.31 -11.94
CA PHE A 76 12.45 0.87 -11.62
C PHE A 76 12.40 2.31 -11.10
N THR A 77 11.37 3.06 -11.45
CA THR A 77 11.15 4.40 -10.90
C THR A 77 10.40 4.38 -9.56
N ASP A 78 10.07 3.20 -9.06
CA ASP A 78 9.27 2.99 -7.83
C ASP A 78 7.93 3.75 -7.82
N SER A 79 7.32 3.90 -9.02
CA SER A 79 6.11 4.68 -9.23
C SER A 79 4.82 3.87 -8.98
N ASN A 80 4.86 2.94 -8.03
CA ASN A 80 3.74 2.07 -7.66
C ASN A 80 3.02 1.48 -8.88
N PRO A 81 3.54 0.41 -9.49
CA PRO A 81 2.99 -0.14 -10.73
C PRO A 81 1.50 -0.47 -10.66
N LEU A 82 1.01 -0.96 -9.51
CA LEU A 82 -0.41 -1.25 -9.31
C LEU A 82 -1.27 0.01 -9.53
N VAL A 83 -0.97 1.08 -8.80
CA VAL A 83 -1.76 2.32 -8.86
C VAL A 83 -1.56 3.02 -10.20
N SER A 84 -0.34 3.05 -10.71
CA SER A 84 0.00 3.65 -12.02
C SER A 84 -0.76 2.97 -13.17
N LEU A 85 -0.81 1.64 -13.20
CA LEU A 85 -1.56 0.89 -14.22
C LEU A 85 -3.08 1.10 -14.09
N MET A 86 -3.59 1.18 -12.85
CA MET A 86 -5.02 1.44 -12.60
C MET A 86 -5.44 2.84 -13.02
N LEU A 87 -4.58 3.84 -12.84
CA LEU A 87 -4.88 5.25 -13.14
C LEU A 87 -4.63 5.62 -14.61
N LYS A 88 -3.72 4.93 -15.30
CA LYS A 88 -3.36 5.25 -16.68
C LYS A 88 -4.54 5.31 -17.66
N PRO A 89 -5.55 4.44 -17.62
CA PRO A 89 -6.73 4.56 -18.50
C PRO A 89 -7.49 5.87 -18.34
N PHE A 90 -7.39 6.49 -17.17
CA PHE A 90 -8.07 7.74 -16.81
C PHE A 90 -7.21 8.98 -17.04
N SER A 91 -5.99 8.83 -17.60
CA SER A 91 -5.01 9.91 -17.75
C SER A 91 -5.54 11.15 -18.47
N ALA A 92 -6.45 10.99 -19.43
CA ALA A 92 -7.06 12.09 -20.16
C ALA A 92 -7.99 12.96 -19.30
N TRP A 93 -8.54 12.43 -18.24
CA TRP A 93 -9.44 13.13 -17.31
C TRP A 93 -8.75 13.67 -16.06
N LEU A 94 -7.54 13.19 -15.78
CA LEU A 94 -6.76 13.65 -14.65
C LEU A 94 -6.09 15.00 -14.97
N PRO A 95 -5.95 15.91 -13.98
CA PRO A 95 -5.19 17.14 -14.14
C PRO A 95 -3.80 16.88 -14.73
N GLU A 96 -3.23 17.88 -15.42
CA GLU A 96 -1.88 17.76 -15.98
C GLU A 96 -0.86 17.52 -14.86
N VAL A 97 -0.95 18.31 -13.81
CA VAL A 97 -0.20 18.11 -12.56
C VAL A 97 -1.05 17.27 -11.64
N PHE A 98 -0.62 16.03 -11.42
CA PHE A 98 -1.36 15.05 -10.62
C PHE A 98 -0.40 14.11 -9.90
N GLN A 99 -0.63 13.89 -8.61
CA GLN A 99 0.04 12.89 -7.79
C GLN A 99 -0.98 12.03 -7.03
N PHE A 100 -0.65 10.80 -6.80
CA PHE A 100 -1.42 9.87 -5.98
C PHE A 100 -0.65 9.38 -4.74
N ILE A 101 0.58 9.84 -4.56
CA ILE A 101 1.50 9.37 -3.49
C ILE A 101 0.91 9.65 -2.11
N GLY A 102 0.41 10.87 -1.89
CA GLY A 102 -0.20 11.23 -0.61
C GLY A 102 -1.46 10.41 -0.28
N PRO A 103 -2.46 10.33 -1.17
CA PRO A 103 -3.60 9.44 -1.00
C PRO A 103 -3.22 7.97 -0.80
N TRP A 104 -2.19 7.47 -1.49
CA TRP A 104 -1.67 6.13 -1.31
C TRP A 104 -1.07 5.91 0.08
N LEU A 105 -0.23 6.83 0.55
CA LEU A 105 0.34 6.79 1.90
C LEU A 105 -0.77 6.80 2.96
N ALA A 106 -1.75 7.70 2.84
CA ALA A 106 -2.89 7.73 3.74
C ALA A 106 -3.62 6.38 3.78
N LEU A 107 -3.87 5.78 2.61
CA LEU A 107 -4.47 4.45 2.52
C LEU A 107 -3.62 3.38 3.21
N CYS A 108 -2.30 3.42 3.08
CA CYS A 108 -1.41 2.49 3.77
C CYS A 108 -1.56 2.58 5.29
N PHE A 109 -1.57 3.78 5.86
CA PHE A 109 -1.74 3.98 7.31
C PHE A 109 -3.13 3.55 7.79
N VAL A 110 -4.19 3.85 7.03
CA VAL A 110 -5.56 3.39 7.30
C VAL A 110 -5.63 1.86 7.35
N LEU A 111 -5.12 1.21 6.31
CA LEU A 111 -5.14 -0.25 6.21
C LEU A 111 -4.22 -0.92 7.23
N GLN A 112 -3.12 -0.28 7.60
CA GLN A 112 -2.22 -0.75 8.66
C GLN A 112 -2.95 -0.82 10.00
N GLY A 113 -3.67 0.22 10.39
CA GLY A 113 -4.47 0.24 11.60
C GLY A 113 -5.59 -0.81 11.57
N TYR A 114 -6.32 -0.85 10.47
CA TYR A 114 -7.40 -1.83 10.28
C TYR A 114 -6.90 -3.28 10.41
N MET A 115 -5.83 -3.63 9.68
CA MET A 115 -5.30 -4.98 9.67
C MET A 115 -4.60 -5.34 10.98
N GLY A 116 -3.93 -4.40 11.63
CA GLY A 116 -3.35 -4.57 12.96
C GLY A 116 -4.40 -4.90 14.02
N ALA A 117 -5.50 -4.14 14.07
CA ALA A 117 -6.61 -4.40 14.98
C ALA A 117 -7.30 -5.74 14.67
N LYS A 118 -7.44 -6.07 13.39
CA LYS A 118 -7.99 -7.36 12.94
C LYS A 118 -7.09 -8.52 13.35
N LEU A 119 -5.78 -8.37 13.28
CA LEU A 119 -4.81 -9.36 13.77
C LEU A 119 -4.91 -9.53 15.30
N ALA A 120 -4.93 -8.42 16.06
CA ALA A 120 -5.12 -8.45 17.51
C ALA A 120 -6.42 -9.16 17.93
N SER A 121 -7.46 -9.07 17.10
CA SER A 121 -8.75 -9.73 17.34
C SER A 121 -8.69 -11.26 17.30
N LEU A 122 -7.57 -11.86 16.89
CA LEU A 122 -7.35 -13.31 17.01
C LEU A 122 -7.02 -13.72 18.44
N VAL A 123 -6.45 -12.82 19.25
CA VAL A 123 -5.99 -13.13 20.62
C VAL A 123 -6.89 -12.52 21.70
N THR A 124 -7.65 -11.48 21.38
CA THR A 124 -8.55 -10.81 22.35
C THR A 124 -9.92 -10.50 21.76
N LYS A 125 -10.95 -10.50 22.62
CA LYS A 125 -12.30 -10.04 22.27
C LYS A 125 -12.57 -8.63 22.78
N ASP A 126 -11.68 -8.07 23.61
CA ASP A 126 -11.80 -6.72 24.14
C ASP A 126 -11.59 -5.68 23.02
N PRO A 127 -12.58 -4.77 22.78
CA PRO A 127 -12.48 -3.78 21.72
C PRO A 127 -11.30 -2.82 21.88
N LEU A 128 -11.02 -2.39 23.14
CA LEU A 128 -9.91 -1.49 23.42
C LEU A 128 -8.56 -2.13 23.10
N GLN A 129 -8.36 -3.38 23.51
CA GLN A 129 -7.14 -4.12 23.23
C GLN A 129 -6.94 -4.34 21.72
N GLN A 130 -8.02 -4.53 20.96
CA GLN A 130 -7.96 -4.61 19.50
C GLN A 130 -7.51 -3.28 18.87
N VAL A 131 -8.05 -2.15 19.33
CA VAL A 131 -7.62 -0.82 18.87
C VAL A 131 -6.15 -0.58 19.21
N LEU A 132 -5.74 -0.85 20.46
CA LEU A 132 -4.34 -0.70 20.89
C LEU A 132 -3.41 -1.58 20.06
N GLY A 133 -3.81 -2.81 19.74
CA GLY A 133 -3.08 -3.68 18.82
C GLY A 133 -2.91 -3.06 17.44
N GLY A 134 -3.94 -2.41 16.90
CA GLY A 134 -3.86 -1.64 15.67
C GLY A 134 -2.88 -0.47 15.77
N CYS A 135 -2.93 0.26 16.89
CA CYS A 135 -2.04 1.40 17.16
C CYS A 135 -0.56 1.00 17.18
N LEU A 136 -0.21 -0.17 17.73
CA LEU A 136 1.18 -0.66 17.72
C LEU A 136 1.76 -0.76 16.31
N PHE A 137 0.94 -1.16 15.33
CA PHE A 137 1.36 -1.25 13.94
C PHE A 137 1.38 0.11 13.24
N VAL A 138 0.42 1.01 13.57
CA VAL A 138 0.34 2.36 13.00
C VAL A 138 1.51 3.23 13.47
N PHE A 139 1.81 3.20 14.77
CA PHE A 139 2.88 4.02 15.37
C PHE A 139 4.26 3.39 15.21
N SER A 140 4.39 2.35 14.38
CA SER A 140 5.69 1.75 14.09
C SER A 140 6.66 2.78 13.50
N PRO A 141 7.83 3.02 14.13
CA PRO A 141 8.84 3.92 13.57
C PRO A 141 9.30 3.50 12.17
N ILE A 142 9.27 2.21 11.88
CA ILE A 142 9.64 1.66 10.57
C ILE A 142 8.64 2.10 9.50
N LEU A 143 7.34 2.13 9.80
CA LEU A 143 6.33 2.59 8.85
C LEU A 143 6.55 4.08 8.53
N ALA A 144 6.77 4.91 9.53
CA ALA A 144 7.04 6.34 9.36
C ALA A 144 8.33 6.58 8.57
N ALA A 145 9.41 5.86 8.89
CA ALA A 145 10.70 5.96 8.18
C ALA A 145 10.63 5.49 6.71
N ARG A 146 9.61 4.69 6.34
CA ARG A 146 9.41 4.20 4.97
C ARG A 146 8.57 5.14 4.11
N MET A 147 8.07 6.25 4.62
CA MET A 147 7.25 7.18 3.83
C MET A 147 7.97 7.70 2.58
N GLY A 148 9.29 7.87 2.62
CA GLY A 148 10.11 8.22 1.45
C GLY A 148 10.06 7.17 0.32
N HIS A 149 9.77 5.92 0.66
CA HIS A 149 9.55 4.82 -0.29
C HIS A 149 8.09 4.36 -0.17
N ASP A 150 7.17 5.17 -0.70
CA ASP A 150 5.73 5.06 -0.48
C ASP A 150 5.16 3.68 -0.82
N THR A 151 5.69 2.98 -1.81
CA THR A 151 5.31 1.61 -2.18
C THR A 151 5.60 0.62 -1.06
N LEU A 152 6.70 0.80 -0.32
CA LEU A 152 7.06 -0.05 0.81
C LEU A 152 6.19 0.17 2.06
N CYS A 153 5.37 1.22 2.11
CA CYS A 153 4.41 1.42 3.21
C CYS A 153 3.24 0.42 3.19
N ALA A 154 3.10 -0.41 2.16
CA ALA A 154 2.02 -1.39 2.07
C ALA A 154 2.21 -2.62 2.98
N HIS A 155 2.76 -2.45 4.19
CA HIS A 155 2.93 -3.52 5.18
C HIS A 155 1.61 -4.16 5.63
N TRP A 156 0.48 -3.48 5.44
CA TRP A 156 -0.84 -4.03 5.71
C TRP A 156 -1.13 -5.34 4.96
N ILE A 157 -0.48 -5.57 3.81
CA ILE A 157 -0.58 -6.83 3.05
C ILE A 157 0.04 -7.96 3.86
N LEU A 158 1.20 -7.74 4.48
CA LEU A 158 1.88 -8.72 5.34
C LEU A 158 1.02 -9.05 6.56
N LEU A 159 0.43 -8.03 7.21
CA LEU A 159 -0.50 -8.24 8.33
C LEU A 159 -1.73 -9.04 7.89
N GLY A 160 -2.24 -8.77 6.70
CA GLY A 160 -3.35 -9.52 6.10
C GLY A 160 -3.01 -10.99 5.88
N LEU A 161 -1.82 -11.27 5.38
CA LEU A 161 -1.33 -12.62 5.15
C LEU A 161 -1.13 -13.38 6.48
N ILE A 162 -0.49 -12.75 7.47
CA ILE A 162 -0.33 -13.31 8.82
C ILE A 162 -1.71 -13.59 9.45
N TYR A 163 -2.66 -12.65 9.30
CA TYR A 163 -4.02 -12.86 9.82
C TYR A 163 -4.70 -14.08 9.19
N THR A 164 -4.61 -14.22 7.87
CA THR A 164 -5.23 -15.34 7.16
C THR A 164 -4.57 -16.66 7.55
N GLY A 165 -3.24 -16.75 7.56
CA GLY A 165 -2.50 -17.95 7.96
C GLY A 165 -2.80 -18.39 9.40
N LEU A 166 -2.78 -17.47 10.38
CA LEU A 166 -3.10 -17.79 11.77
C LEU A 166 -4.57 -18.20 11.95
N ARG A 167 -5.48 -17.63 11.18
CA ARG A 167 -6.87 -18.02 11.22
C ARG A 167 -7.09 -19.45 10.71
N GLU A 168 -6.41 -19.82 9.63
CA GLU A 168 -6.48 -21.16 9.05
C GLU A 168 -5.91 -22.23 9.95
N TYR A 169 -4.78 -21.95 10.56
CA TYR A 169 -4.19 -22.86 11.55
C TYR A 169 -5.19 -23.20 12.66
N ARG A 170 -6.12 -22.28 12.96
CA ARG A 170 -7.18 -22.48 13.96
C ARG A 170 -8.43 -23.19 13.41
N ASP A 171 -8.79 -22.92 12.15
CA ASP A 171 -10.02 -23.40 11.50
C ASP A 171 -9.66 -24.11 10.18
N SER A 172 -9.33 -25.38 10.23
CA SER A 172 -8.90 -26.18 9.07
C SER A 172 -9.93 -26.34 7.95
N ALA A 173 -11.16 -25.84 8.13
CA ALA A 173 -12.25 -25.95 7.16
C ALA A 173 -12.09 -25.06 5.91
N ASP A 174 -11.18 -24.07 5.90
CA ASP A 174 -11.08 -23.06 4.86
C ASP A 174 -9.71 -23.01 4.13
N ALA A 175 -8.91 -24.06 4.21
CA ALA A 175 -7.53 -24.11 3.65
C ALA A 175 -7.46 -23.69 2.16
N ARG A 176 -8.44 -24.11 1.34
CA ARG A 176 -8.47 -23.71 -0.08
C ARG A 176 -8.68 -22.21 -0.27
N ARG A 177 -9.57 -21.62 0.52
CA ARG A 177 -9.88 -20.19 0.44
C ARG A 177 -8.70 -19.35 0.84
N ALA A 178 -7.97 -19.78 1.81
CA ALA A 178 -6.78 -19.13 2.30
C ALA A 178 -5.63 -19.19 1.32
N SER A 179 -5.42 -20.32 0.64
CA SER A 179 -4.45 -20.40 -0.46
C SER A 179 -4.73 -19.34 -1.53
N TRP A 180 -5.99 -19.08 -1.89
CA TRP A 180 -6.34 -18.01 -2.83
C TRP A 180 -6.05 -16.61 -2.28
N TRP A 181 -6.26 -16.37 -0.99
CA TRP A 181 -5.91 -15.10 -0.36
C TRP A 181 -4.40 -14.89 -0.31
N SER A 182 -3.62 -15.94 -0.06
CA SER A 182 -2.15 -15.88 -0.10
C SER A 182 -1.65 -15.56 -1.51
N VAL A 183 -2.19 -16.22 -2.53
CA VAL A 183 -1.88 -15.91 -3.94
C VAL A 183 -2.24 -14.46 -4.26
N ALA A 184 -3.44 -14.00 -3.89
CA ALA A 184 -3.87 -12.62 -4.13
C ALA A 184 -2.97 -11.61 -3.41
N ALA A 185 -2.53 -11.89 -2.18
CA ALA A 185 -1.62 -11.03 -1.43
C ALA A 185 -0.25 -10.94 -2.13
N VAL A 186 0.31 -12.07 -2.57
CA VAL A 186 1.60 -12.10 -3.29
C VAL A 186 1.51 -11.35 -4.61
N VAL A 187 0.44 -11.58 -5.40
CA VAL A 187 0.22 -10.88 -6.68
C VAL A 187 0.07 -9.38 -6.47
N THR A 188 -0.71 -8.97 -5.46
CA THR A 188 -0.89 -7.54 -5.12
C THR A 188 0.43 -6.93 -4.69
N ALA A 189 1.18 -7.59 -3.82
CA ALA A 189 2.49 -7.13 -3.37
C ALA A 189 3.47 -7.00 -4.53
N ALA A 190 3.50 -7.97 -5.44
CA ALA A 190 4.34 -7.94 -6.65
C ALA A 190 3.98 -6.78 -7.59
N ALA A 191 2.69 -6.46 -7.68
CA ALA A 191 2.22 -5.33 -8.47
C ALA A 191 2.50 -3.96 -7.82
N ILE A 192 2.84 -3.91 -6.52
CA ILE A 192 3.21 -2.69 -5.82
C ILE A 192 4.73 -2.52 -5.81
N HIS A 193 5.48 -3.52 -5.28
CA HIS A 193 6.92 -3.43 -5.14
C HIS A 193 7.57 -4.83 -5.04
N PRO A 194 8.72 -5.08 -5.72
CA PRO A 194 9.40 -6.38 -5.71
C PRO A 194 9.77 -6.88 -4.30
N TYR A 195 10.20 -6.00 -3.39
CA TYR A 195 10.55 -6.41 -2.02
C TYR A 195 9.34 -6.91 -1.25
N LEU A 196 8.18 -6.27 -1.42
CA LEU A 196 6.93 -6.75 -0.81
C LEU A 196 6.54 -8.12 -1.38
N ALA A 197 6.76 -8.34 -2.68
CA ALA A 197 6.53 -9.65 -3.29
C ALA A 197 7.35 -10.74 -2.64
N VAL A 198 8.65 -10.52 -2.46
CA VAL A 198 9.55 -11.49 -1.79
C VAL A 198 9.10 -11.73 -0.34
N MET A 199 8.81 -10.67 0.42
CA MET A 199 8.37 -10.78 1.81
C MET A 199 7.05 -11.57 1.93
N THR A 200 6.06 -11.25 1.09
CA THR A 200 4.78 -11.96 1.08
C THR A 200 4.91 -13.40 0.60
N TYR A 201 5.76 -13.66 -0.40
CA TYR A 201 6.01 -15.01 -0.89
C TYR A 201 6.63 -15.91 0.19
N VAL A 202 7.66 -15.41 0.89
CA VAL A 202 8.28 -16.15 2.00
C VAL A 202 7.24 -16.45 3.10
N LEU A 203 6.43 -15.46 3.49
CA LEU A 203 5.37 -15.67 4.49
C LEU A 203 4.26 -16.63 4.01
N ALA A 204 3.99 -16.70 2.70
CA ALA A 204 2.98 -17.61 2.16
C ALA A 204 3.44 -19.07 2.11
N LEU A 205 4.75 -19.33 2.23
CA LEU A 205 5.33 -20.68 2.26
C LEU A 205 5.43 -21.25 3.68
N THR A 206 5.23 -20.44 4.71
CA THR A 206 5.31 -20.84 6.14
C THR A 206 3.93 -21.14 6.71
#